data_40dbe59d650b70d0f10f9b57c935d029
#
_entry.id   40dbe59d650b70d0f10f9b57c935d029
#
_cell.length_a   1.000
_cell.length_b   1.000
_cell.length_c   1.000
_cell.angle_alpha   90.00
_cell.angle_beta   90.00
_cell.angle_gamma   90.00
#
_symmetry.space_group_name_H-M   'P 1'
#
loop_
_entity.id
_entity.type
_entity.pdbx_description
1 polymer ?
#
loop_
_entity_poly.entity_id
_entity_poly.type
_entity_poly.pdbx_seq_one_letter_code
_entity_poly.pdbx_strand_id
1 'polypeptide(L)'
;FGYHSKDFRLDASSETLLIEGDPDLKYLKEISKRYGSKEFLILTYTPNEDMISDNSINNLLSLKYKIQSLAWVHSVITLLDIPLLNSTDVPLEERLKKFKTLKDEDVDRNRGFNEILNSPVFRNFVISEDGKTSGIIVNLKKNDKLEGYENKSSKEIEKYKDNIKKRNHQNILEIRDVIKSYEEIGKIHLGGIPMIADDMMSFIKSDVIVFGIGVFLFIIATLWFVFRKLIWIIIPISSCFFSVIIMMGLLGLLGWKVTVISSNFIALMLILTM
;
A
#
# COMPACT_ATOMS: atom_id res chain seq x y z
N PHE A 1 -7.54 -5.87 -33.58
CA PHE A 1 -7.97 -5.66 -32.18
C PHE A 1 -7.54 -6.81 -31.28
N GLY A 2 -7.80 -8.09 -31.59
CA GLY A 2 -7.39 -9.21 -30.75
C GLY A 2 -5.89 -9.27 -30.42
N TYR A 3 -5.01 -8.83 -31.31
CA TYR A 3 -3.57 -8.75 -31.04
C TYR A 3 -3.22 -7.71 -29.97
N HIS A 4 -3.88 -6.54 -29.99
CA HIS A 4 -3.66 -5.45 -29.05
C HIS A 4 -4.39 -5.64 -27.71
N SER A 5 -5.23 -6.65 -27.56
CA SER A 5 -5.82 -6.98 -26.24
C SER A 5 -4.76 -7.41 -25.22
N LYS A 6 -3.57 -7.84 -25.66
CA LYS A 6 -2.42 -8.13 -24.79
C LYS A 6 -1.78 -6.88 -24.19
N ASP A 7 -2.02 -5.73 -24.82
CA ASP A 7 -1.50 -4.43 -24.38
C ASP A 7 -2.47 -3.73 -23.39
N PHE A 8 -3.60 -4.38 -23.07
CA PHE A 8 -4.54 -3.92 -22.05
C PHE A 8 -3.89 -3.86 -20.67
N ARG A 9 -4.07 -2.75 -19.95
CA ARG A 9 -3.42 -2.50 -18.67
C ARG A 9 -4.34 -1.88 -17.64
N LEU A 10 -4.18 -2.35 -16.39
CA LEU A 10 -4.80 -1.76 -15.22
C LEU A 10 -3.82 -0.79 -14.55
N ASP A 11 -4.29 0.38 -14.18
CA ASP A 11 -3.56 1.36 -13.39
C ASP A 11 -4.26 1.59 -12.04
N ALA A 12 -3.64 1.08 -10.98
CA ALA A 12 -4.06 1.29 -9.60
C ALA A 12 -3.04 2.17 -8.84
N SER A 13 -2.36 3.07 -9.53
CA SER A 13 -1.51 4.05 -8.85
C SER A 13 -2.39 4.95 -7.98
N SER A 14 -1.85 5.42 -6.84
CA SER A 14 -2.54 6.36 -5.96
C SER A 14 -2.94 7.65 -6.69
N GLU A 15 -2.22 8.00 -7.75
CA GLU A 15 -2.52 9.16 -8.60
C GLU A 15 -3.86 9.04 -9.35
N THR A 16 -4.27 7.81 -9.69
CA THR A 16 -5.55 7.57 -10.40
C THR A 16 -6.79 7.72 -9.51
N LEU A 17 -6.59 7.83 -8.21
CA LEU A 17 -7.64 8.09 -7.21
C LEU A 17 -7.82 9.58 -6.93
N LEU A 18 -6.88 10.41 -7.38
CA LEU A 18 -6.90 11.85 -7.18
C LEU A 18 -7.52 12.52 -8.41
N ILE A 19 -8.14 13.67 -8.18
CA ILE A 19 -8.79 14.45 -9.24
C ILE A 19 -7.72 14.99 -10.19
N GLU A 20 -7.87 14.72 -11.49
CA GLU A 20 -6.99 15.27 -12.51
C GLU A 20 -7.05 16.80 -12.50
N GLY A 21 -5.87 17.42 -12.42
CA GLY A 21 -5.75 18.88 -12.41
C GLY A 21 -5.76 19.53 -11.04
N ASP A 22 -5.87 18.76 -9.95
CA ASP A 22 -5.80 19.27 -8.59
C ASP A 22 -4.49 20.07 -8.38
N PRO A 23 -4.57 21.34 -7.93
CA PRO A 23 -3.41 22.18 -7.67
C PRO A 23 -2.51 21.61 -6.56
N ASP A 24 -3.09 20.99 -5.53
CA ASP A 24 -2.33 20.40 -4.41
C ASP A 24 -1.54 19.18 -4.88
N LEU A 25 -2.08 18.39 -5.81
CA LEU A 25 -1.37 17.29 -6.43
C LEU A 25 -0.16 17.78 -7.26
N LYS A 26 -0.33 18.89 -8.01
CA LYS A 26 0.77 19.50 -8.77
C LYS A 26 1.87 19.98 -7.83
N TYR A 27 1.48 20.65 -6.75
CA TYR A 27 2.41 21.14 -5.74
C TYR A 27 3.15 19.98 -5.05
N LEU A 28 2.44 18.90 -4.69
CA LEU A 28 3.05 17.71 -4.13
C LEU A 28 4.07 17.07 -5.09
N LYS A 29 3.76 16.99 -6.39
CA LYS A 29 4.68 16.50 -7.42
C LYS A 29 5.93 17.36 -7.55
N GLU A 30 5.79 18.67 -7.47
CA GLU A 30 6.93 19.60 -7.50
C GLU A 30 7.84 19.44 -6.29
N ILE A 31 7.25 19.36 -5.09
CA ILE A 31 8.01 19.10 -3.85
C ILE A 31 8.70 17.73 -3.93
N SER A 32 7.98 16.70 -4.34
CA SER A 32 8.54 15.35 -4.50
C SER A 32 9.68 15.29 -5.52
N LYS A 33 9.60 16.09 -6.58
CA LYS A 33 10.69 16.21 -7.58
C LYS A 33 11.90 16.92 -6.99
N ARG A 34 11.70 17.95 -6.16
CA ARG A 34 12.78 18.77 -5.58
C ARG A 34 13.49 18.09 -4.40
N TYR A 35 12.72 17.44 -3.53
CA TYR A 35 13.24 16.87 -2.27
C TYR A 35 13.29 15.34 -2.28
N GLY A 36 12.79 14.70 -3.33
CA GLY A 36 12.59 13.27 -3.43
C GLY A 36 11.36 12.84 -2.61
N SER A 37 10.60 11.88 -3.10
CA SER A 37 9.56 11.23 -2.30
C SER A 37 10.19 10.08 -1.52
N LYS A 38 10.04 10.10 -0.21
CA LYS A 38 10.36 8.94 0.62
C LYS A 38 9.07 8.14 0.79
N GLU A 39 9.04 6.96 0.20
CA GLU A 39 7.95 6.03 0.47
C GLU A 39 8.15 5.41 1.85
N PHE A 40 7.05 5.30 2.59
CA PHE A 40 7.06 4.67 3.90
C PHE A 40 5.79 3.86 4.12
N LEU A 41 5.89 2.87 4.99
CA LEU A 41 4.77 2.14 5.56
C LEU A 41 4.60 2.55 7.01
N ILE A 42 3.37 2.50 7.48
CA ILE A 42 3.03 2.75 8.87
C ILE A 42 2.46 1.45 9.44
N LEU A 43 3.01 0.99 10.56
CA LEU A 43 2.36 -0.02 11.36
C LEU A 43 1.86 0.61 12.65
N THR A 44 0.76 0.10 13.16
CA THR A 44 0.31 0.40 14.53
C THR A 44 0.50 -0.84 15.38
N TYR A 45 0.99 -0.66 16.59
CA TYR A 45 1.20 -1.71 17.57
C TYR A 45 0.42 -1.38 18.84
N THR A 46 -0.53 -2.23 19.19
CA THR A 46 -1.30 -2.16 20.43
C THR A 46 -0.99 -3.42 21.23
N PRO A 47 -0.12 -3.38 22.25
CA PRO A 47 0.23 -4.52 23.04
C PRO A 47 -0.96 -5.05 23.85
N ASN A 48 -0.88 -6.31 24.28
CA ASN A 48 -1.88 -6.90 25.18
C ASN A 48 -1.72 -6.43 26.64
N GLU A 49 -0.56 -5.86 26.96
CA GLU A 49 -0.20 -5.33 28.27
C GLU A 49 0.02 -3.80 28.17
N ASP A 50 0.49 -3.20 29.26
CA ASP A 50 0.86 -1.78 29.28
C ASP A 50 1.99 -1.49 28.26
N MET A 51 1.89 -0.38 27.53
CA MET A 51 2.83 0.02 26.48
C MET A 51 4.29 0.09 26.97
N ILE A 52 4.49 0.48 28.23
CA ILE A 52 5.83 0.65 28.82
C ILE A 52 6.26 -0.55 29.67
N SER A 53 5.50 -1.65 29.68
CA SER A 53 5.94 -2.90 30.34
C SER A 53 7.20 -3.45 29.65
N ASP A 54 8.03 -4.18 30.41
CA ASP A 54 9.23 -4.79 29.83
C ASP A 54 8.92 -5.74 28.66
N ASN A 55 7.81 -6.48 28.74
CA ASN A 55 7.36 -7.34 27.66
C ASN A 55 6.99 -6.55 26.41
N SER A 56 6.19 -5.48 26.55
CA SER A 56 5.76 -4.65 25.43
C SER A 56 6.93 -3.96 24.74
N ILE A 57 7.89 -3.45 25.51
CA ILE A 57 9.12 -2.83 24.99
C ILE A 57 9.99 -3.84 24.23
N ASN A 58 10.23 -5.03 24.84
CA ASN A 58 11.03 -6.09 24.23
C ASN A 58 10.37 -6.61 22.95
N ASN A 59 9.06 -6.78 22.95
CA ASN A 59 8.28 -7.17 21.77
C ASN A 59 8.38 -6.13 20.66
N LEU A 60 8.25 -4.84 21.00
CA LEU A 60 8.40 -3.75 20.04
C LEU A 60 9.82 -3.67 19.46
N LEU A 61 10.85 -3.89 20.29
CA LEU A 61 12.24 -3.98 19.84
C LEU A 61 12.48 -5.15 18.91
N SER A 62 11.97 -6.33 19.26
CA SER A 62 12.07 -7.53 18.45
C SER A 62 11.40 -7.32 17.07
N LEU A 63 10.18 -6.82 17.09
CA LEU A 63 9.44 -6.47 15.86
C LEU A 63 10.21 -5.45 15.01
N LYS A 64 10.72 -4.39 15.61
CA LYS A 64 11.54 -3.38 14.95
C LYS A 64 12.75 -4.01 14.26
N TYR A 65 13.55 -4.81 14.96
CA TYR A 65 14.73 -5.43 14.39
C TYR A 65 14.38 -6.41 13.28
N LYS A 66 13.29 -7.17 13.43
CA LYS A 66 12.83 -8.10 12.41
C LYS A 66 12.44 -7.34 11.11
N ILE A 67 11.69 -6.25 11.22
CA ILE A 67 11.33 -5.41 10.07
C ILE A 67 12.58 -4.76 9.48
N GLN A 68 13.48 -4.24 10.30
CA GLN A 68 14.71 -3.59 9.84
C GLN A 68 15.67 -4.55 9.12
N SER A 69 15.59 -5.86 9.39
CA SER A 69 16.39 -6.89 8.69
C SER A 69 15.92 -7.16 7.26
N LEU A 70 14.73 -6.68 6.86
CA LEU A 70 14.23 -6.84 5.50
C LEU A 70 15.08 -6.03 4.52
N ALA A 71 15.45 -6.66 3.40
CA ALA A 71 16.43 -6.09 2.45
C ALA A 71 16.01 -4.74 1.84
N TRP A 72 14.72 -4.49 1.73
CA TRP A 72 14.10 -3.30 1.14
C TRP A 72 13.80 -2.19 2.14
N VAL A 73 13.96 -2.43 3.44
CA VAL A 73 13.78 -1.45 4.51
C VAL A 73 15.05 -0.61 4.67
N HIS A 74 14.89 0.70 4.71
CA HIS A 74 15.98 1.65 4.99
C HIS A 74 16.16 1.87 6.48
N SER A 75 15.07 2.22 7.17
CA SER A 75 15.08 2.45 8.63
C SER A 75 13.69 2.23 9.21
N VAL A 76 13.65 1.89 10.49
CA VAL A 76 12.41 1.74 11.26
C VAL A 76 12.48 2.67 12.45
N ILE A 77 11.45 3.51 12.60
CA ILE A 77 11.31 4.47 13.71
C ILE A 77 10.11 4.03 14.54
N THR A 78 10.31 3.93 15.83
CA THR A 78 9.29 3.53 16.81
C THR A 78 9.23 4.52 17.95
N LEU A 79 8.27 4.36 18.87
CA LEU A 79 8.20 5.08 20.12
C LEU A 79 9.54 5.08 20.89
N LEU A 80 10.31 4.00 20.77
CA LEU A 80 11.57 3.81 21.46
C LEU A 80 12.74 4.62 20.86
N ASP A 81 12.55 5.28 19.73
CA ASP A 81 13.57 6.10 19.06
C ASP A 81 13.37 7.60 19.27
N ILE A 82 12.30 7.96 19.97
CA ILE A 82 11.96 9.35 20.21
C ILE A 82 12.93 9.98 21.20
N PRO A 83 13.56 11.12 20.84
CA PRO A 83 14.45 11.83 21.75
C PRO A 83 13.67 12.47 22.90
N LEU A 84 14.13 12.25 24.13
CA LEU A 84 13.59 12.84 25.35
C LEU A 84 14.37 14.09 25.70
N LEU A 85 13.66 15.19 25.88
CA LEU A 85 14.26 16.49 26.17
C LEU A 85 14.13 16.92 27.66
N ASN A 86 13.02 16.53 28.29
CA ASN A 86 12.67 16.98 29.62
C ASN A 86 12.81 15.92 30.72
N SER A 87 12.82 14.64 30.30
CA SER A 87 12.81 13.50 31.24
C SER A 87 14.19 13.02 31.67
N THR A 88 15.23 13.77 31.37
CA THR A 88 16.61 13.43 31.72
C THR A 88 17.21 14.49 32.65
N ASP A 89 17.93 14.07 33.70
CA ASP A 89 18.57 14.97 34.66
C ASP A 89 19.93 15.52 34.19
N VAL A 90 20.25 15.33 32.88
CA VAL A 90 21.49 15.76 32.26
C VAL A 90 21.40 17.23 31.80
N PRO A 91 22.46 18.05 31.90
CA PRO A 91 22.51 19.44 31.44
C PRO A 91 22.16 19.56 29.93
N LEU A 92 21.51 20.68 29.56
CA LEU A 92 21.04 20.88 28.17
C LEU A 92 22.12 20.75 27.10
N GLU A 93 23.35 21.18 27.40
CA GLU A 93 24.48 21.09 26.46
C GLU A 93 24.90 19.66 26.15
N GLU A 94 24.76 18.75 27.11
CA GLU A 94 25.04 17.32 26.91
C GLU A 94 23.88 16.62 26.22
N ARG A 95 22.63 17.02 26.50
CA ARG A 95 21.43 16.50 25.82
C ARG A 95 21.47 16.74 24.31
N LEU A 96 21.94 17.90 23.88
CA LEU A 96 22.09 18.24 22.46
C LEU A 96 23.16 17.43 21.74
N LYS A 97 24.11 16.86 22.46
CA LYS A 97 25.17 16.00 21.90
C LYS A 97 24.73 14.54 21.79
N LYS A 98 23.93 14.06 22.73
CA LYS A 98 23.44 12.67 22.77
C LYS A 98 22.05 12.63 23.39
N PHE A 99 21.03 12.51 22.55
CA PHE A 99 19.67 12.35 23.00
C PHE A 99 19.47 11.00 23.70
N LYS A 100 18.78 11.01 24.82
CA LYS A 100 18.31 9.80 25.49
C LYS A 100 16.92 9.45 24.99
N THR A 101 16.59 8.18 25.05
CA THR A 101 15.33 7.58 24.56
C THR A 101 14.77 6.65 25.63
N LEU A 102 13.57 6.13 25.43
CA LEU A 102 12.98 5.15 26.33
C LEU A 102 13.73 3.81 26.42
N LYS A 103 14.76 3.60 25.59
CA LYS A 103 15.61 2.39 25.64
C LYS A 103 16.73 2.51 26.68
N ASP A 104 17.09 3.73 27.05
CA ASP A 104 18.24 3.95 27.93
C ASP A 104 17.86 3.56 29.36
N GLU A 105 18.70 2.77 30.03
CA GLU A 105 18.43 2.20 31.36
C GLU A 105 18.32 3.24 32.47
N ASP A 106 18.96 4.39 32.29
CA ASP A 106 18.97 5.51 33.22
C ASP A 106 17.81 6.50 33.05
N VAL A 107 16.84 6.18 32.18
CA VAL A 107 15.64 6.98 31.94
C VAL A 107 14.46 6.41 32.72
N ASP A 108 13.78 7.25 33.50
CA ASP A 108 12.48 6.92 34.06
C ASP A 108 11.45 6.78 32.93
N ARG A 109 11.05 5.56 32.64
CA ARG A 109 10.13 5.22 31.55
C ARG A 109 8.79 5.91 31.68
N ASN A 110 8.23 6.01 32.89
CA ASN A 110 6.96 6.67 33.11
C ASN A 110 7.05 8.16 32.78
N ARG A 111 8.11 8.82 33.21
CA ARG A 111 8.36 10.24 32.95
C ARG A 111 8.61 10.47 31.47
N GLY A 112 9.44 9.63 30.83
CA GLY A 112 9.73 9.72 29.40
C GLY A 112 8.50 9.44 28.52
N PHE A 113 7.68 8.46 28.89
CA PHE A 113 6.45 8.15 28.18
C PHE A 113 5.43 9.31 28.28
N ASN A 114 5.28 9.90 29.48
CA ASN A 114 4.42 11.06 29.66
C ASN A 114 4.90 12.29 28.88
N GLU A 115 6.22 12.47 28.72
CA GLU A 115 6.77 13.52 27.87
C GLU A 115 6.35 13.34 26.43
N ILE A 116 6.44 12.11 25.88
CA ILE A 116 6.04 11.80 24.51
C ILE A 116 4.53 11.96 24.34
N LEU A 117 3.74 11.45 25.28
CA LEU A 117 2.28 11.50 25.27
C LEU A 117 1.73 12.94 25.29
N ASN A 118 2.40 13.84 26.00
CA ASN A 118 2.02 15.26 26.09
C ASN A 118 2.71 16.14 25.03
N SER A 119 3.55 15.56 24.18
CA SER A 119 4.24 16.32 23.15
C SER A 119 3.30 16.68 22.00
N PRO A 120 3.22 17.96 21.60
CA PRO A 120 2.40 18.37 20.46
C PRO A 120 2.90 17.80 19.11
N VAL A 121 4.15 17.30 19.08
CA VAL A 121 4.78 16.72 17.87
C VAL A 121 4.52 15.23 17.76
N PHE A 122 4.57 14.50 18.88
CA PHE A 122 4.56 13.04 18.86
C PHE A 122 3.19 12.45 19.18
N ARG A 123 2.36 13.17 19.93
CA ARG A 123 0.97 12.79 20.19
C ARG A 123 0.19 12.71 18.89
N ASN A 124 -0.61 11.70 18.71
CA ASN A 124 -1.36 11.37 17.48
C ASN A 124 -0.51 11.07 16.24
N PHE A 125 0.81 11.08 16.35
CA PHE A 125 1.72 10.70 15.27
C PHE A 125 2.49 9.41 15.58
N VAL A 126 3.10 9.31 16.75
CA VAL A 126 3.87 8.14 17.20
C VAL A 126 3.14 7.37 18.30
N ILE A 127 2.30 8.04 19.06
CA ILE A 127 1.51 7.46 20.14
C ILE A 127 0.08 8.01 20.08
N SER A 128 -0.92 7.14 20.30
CA SER A 128 -2.33 7.54 20.42
C SER A 128 -2.57 8.41 21.67
N GLU A 129 -3.67 9.16 21.69
CA GLU A 129 -4.02 10.02 22.82
C GLU A 129 -4.16 9.27 24.15
N ASP A 130 -4.66 8.04 24.07
CA ASP A 130 -4.84 7.17 25.23
C ASP A 130 -3.57 6.40 25.64
N GLY A 131 -2.47 6.60 24.91
CA GLY A 131 -1.19 5.94 25.17
C GLY A 131 -1.16 4.43 24.87
N LYS A 132 -2.22 3.85 24.28
CA LYS A 132 -2.34 2.39 24.12
C LYS A 132 -1.79 1.87 22.81
N THR A 133 -1.67 2.72 21.79
CA THR A 133 -1.24 2.32 20.45
C THR A 133 -0.03 3.13 20.02
N SER A 134 1.05 2.46 19.66
CA SER A 134 2.25 3.09 19.10
C SER A 134 2.29 2.97 17.58
N GLY A 135 2.69 4.04 16.91
CA GLY A 135 3.04 4.06 15.50
C GLY A 135 4.46 3.56 15.27
N ILE A 136 4.65 2.78 14.21
CA ILE A 136 5.94 2.33 13.71
C ILE A 136 6.07 2.80 12.27
N ILE A 137 7.06 3.64 12.00
CA ILE A 137 7.31 4.19 10.66
C ILE A 137 8.41 3.38 10.01
N VAL A 138 8.10 2.73 8.89
CA VAL A 138 9.03 1.93 8.11
C VAL A 138 9.39 2.68 6.84
N ASN A 139 10.57 3.27 6.79
CA ASN A 139 11.08 3.96 5.62
C ASN A 139 11.63 2.95 4.62
N LEU A 140 11.22 3.07 3.36
CA LEU A 140 11.64 2.20 2.27
C LEU A 140 12.96 2.70 1.65
N LYS A 141 13.78 1.79 1.14
CA LYS A 141 14.94 2.16 0.33
C LYS A 141 14.49 2.81 -0.98
N LYS A 142 15.12 3.91 -1.36
CA LYS A 142 14.86 4.56 -2.64
C LYS A 142 15.11 3.59 -3.80
N ASN A 143 14.27 3.69 -4.80
CA ASN A 143 14.49 3.03 -6.08
C ASN A 143 15.40 3.91 -6.95
N ASP A 144 16.72 3.79 -6.77
CA ASP A 144 17.74 4.66 -7.39
C ASP A 144 17.80 4.66 -8.93
N LYS A 145 16.98 3.88 -9.60
CA LYS A 145 17.06 3.68 -11.05
C LYS A 145 16.10 4.53 -11.88
N LEU A 146 15.32 5.44 -11.30
CA LEU A 146 14.45 6.35 -12.07
C LEU A 146 15.25 7.49 -12.74
N GLU A 147 16.35 7.92 -12.15
CA GLU A 147 17.19 9.03 -12.69
C GLU A 147 17.86 8.73 -14.04
N GLY A 148 17.89 7.46 -14.48
CA GLY A 148 18.46 7.07 -15.77
C GLY A 148 17.44 6.74 -16.86
N TYR A 149 16.14 6.89 -16.60
CA TYR A 149 15.08 6.47 -17.52
C TYR A 149 14.44 7.59 -18.34
N GLU A 150 14.85 8.86 -18.15
CA GLU A 150 14.30 10.00 -18.90
C GLU A 150 14.54 9.91 -20.42
N ASN A 151 15.52 9.11 -20.86
CA ASN A 151 15.87 8.91 -22.28
C ASN A 151 15.54 7.52 -22.83
N LYS A 152 14.75 6.70 -22.11
CA LYS A 152 14.44 5.34 -22.55
C LYS A 152 13.10 5.23 -23.28
N SER A 153 12.97 4.18 -24.09
CA SER A 153 11.73 3.87 -24.81
C SER A 153 10.56 3.67 -23.83
N SER A 154 9.36 4.11 -24.22
CA SER A 154 8.13 3.93 -23.43
C SER A 154 7.92 2.50 -22.95
N LYS A 155 8.31 1.49 -23.75
CA LYS A 155 8.22 0.07 -23.37
C LYS A 155 9.18 -0.32 -22.25
N GLU A 156 10.37 0.27 -22.19
CA GLU A 156 11.35 -0.01 -21.13
C GLU A 156 10.94 0.62 -19.81
N ILE A 157 10.41 1.84 -19.87
CA ILE A 157 9.84 2.54 -18.70
C ILE A 157 8.69 1.72 -18.11
N GLU A 158 7.84 1.17 -18.97
CA GLU A 158 6.70 0.36 -18.56
C GLU A 158 7.13 -0.95 -17.90
N LYS A 159 8.05 -1.68 -18.52
CA LYS A 159 8.61 -2.91 -17.95
C LYS A 159 9.27 -2.65 -16.58
N TYR A 160 9.90 -1.51 -16.43
CA TYR A 160 10.47 -1.10 -15.15
C TYR A 160 9.39 -0.85 -14.10
N LYS A 161 8.31 -0.12 -14.45
CA LYS A 161 7.17 0.11 -13.56
C LYS A 161 6.48 -1.18 -13.13
N ASP A 162 6.33 -2.14 -14.04
CA ASP A 162 5.76 -3.45 -13.71
C ASP A 162 6.65 -4.26 -12.76
N ASN A 163 7.97 -4.17 -12.92
CA ASN A 163 8.91 -4.79 -11.99
C ASN A 163 8.86 -4.16 -10.59
N ILE A 164 8.70 -2.83 -10.52
CA ILE A 164 8.51 -2.13 -9.23
C ILE A 164 7.21 -2.60 -8.56
N LYS A 165 6.10 -2.69 -9.31
CA LYS A 165 4.82 -3.17 -8.77
C LYS A 165 4.94 -4.60 -8.22
N LYS A 166 5.58 -5.51 -8.96
CA LYS A 166 5.80 -6.89 -8.50
C LYS A 166 6.65 -6.95 -7.24
N ARG A 167 7.72 -6.15 -7.19
CA ARG A 167 8.59 -6.09 -6.02
C ARG A 167 7.86 -5.49 -4.82
N ASN A 168 7.08 -4.43 -5.02
CA ASN A 168 6.26 -3.84 -3.96
C ASN A 168 5.28 -4.87 -3.39
N HIS A 169 4.61 -5.63 -4.26
CA HIS A 169 3.74 -6.73 -3.83
C HIS A 169 4.47 -7.76 -2.96
N GLN A 170 5.66 -8.20 -3.36
CA GLN A 170 6.47 -9.11 -2.57
C GLN A 170 6.87 -8.52 -1.21
N ASN A 171 7.27 -7.25 -1.18
CA ASN A 171 7.61 -6.54 0.05
C ASN A 171 6.41 -6.46 1.01
N ILE A 172 5.21 -6.21 0.48
CA ILE A 172 3.98 -6.17 1.29
C ILE A 172 3.64 -7.56 1.84
N LEU A 173 3.83 -8.62 1.07
CA LEU A 173 3.66 -9.98 1.56
C LEU A 173 4.66 -10.33 2.68
N GLU A 174 5.95 -10.01 2.48
CA GLU A 174 6.99 -10.25 3.49
C GLU A 174 6.69 -9.54 4.82
N ILE A 175 6.27 -8.26 4.78
CA ILE A 175 5.96 -7.56 6.03
C ILE A 175 4.69 -8.10 6.70
N ARG A 176 3.70 -8.57 5.93
CA ARG A 176 2.51 -9.24 6.46
C ARG A 176 2.86 -10.56 7.13
N ASP A 177 3.79 -11.33 6.58
CA ASP A 177 4.28 -12.56 7.21
C ASP A 177 5.01 -12.26 8.52
N VAL A 178 5.80 -11.18 8.56
CA VAL A 178 6.40 -10.71 9.82
C VAL A 178 5.30 -10.35 10.82
N ILE A 179 4.32 -9.53 10.46
CA ILE A 179 3.21 -9.12 11.34
C ILE A 179 2.49 -10.35 11.90
N LYS A 180 2.17 -11.32 11.04
CA LYS A 180 1.50 -12.56 11.43
C LYS A 180 2.28 -13.35 12.49
N SER A 181 3.61 -13.34 12.42
CA SER A 181 4.44 -14.00 13.43
C SER A 181 4.44 -13.31 14.80
N TYR A 182 3.86 -12.11 14.90
CA TYR A 182 3.75 -11.30 16.10
C TYR A 182 2.29 -11.06 16.57
N GLU A 183 1.30 -11.75 15.99
CA GLU A 183 -0.13 -11.59 16.36
C GLU A 183 -0.41 -11.93 17.82
N GLU A 184 0.37 -12.83 18.45
CA GLU A 184 0.19 -13.22 19.85
C GLU A 184 0.59 -12.13 20.85
N ILE A 185 1.48 -11.21 20.48
CA ILE A 185 2.00 -10.19 21.39
C ILE A 185 1.17 -8.91 21.42
N GLY A 186 0.22 -8.75 20.51
CA GLY A 186 -0.64 -7.58 20.41
C GLY A 186 -1.29 -7.42 19.04
N LYS A 187 -2.13 -6.42 18.90
CA LYS A 187 -2.75 -6.10 17.61
C LYS A 187 -1.82 -5.22 16.78
N ILE A 188 -1.49 -5.70 15.58
CA ILE A 188 -0.65 -4.98 14.64
C ILE A 188 -1.43 -4.75 13.36
N HIS A 189 -1.52 -3.51 12.90
CA HIS A 189 -2.13 -3.17 11.61
C HIS A 189 -1.10 -2.52 10.70
N LEU A 190 -1.15 -2.87 9.42
CA LEU A 190 -0.31 -2.30 8.37
C LEU A 190 -1.10 -1.25 7.61
N GLY A 191 -0.48 -0.13 7.32
CA GLY A 191 -1.00 0.98 6.51
C GLY A 191 0.10 1.62 5.67
N GLY A 192 -0.30 2.59 4.86
CA GLY A 192 0.61 3.35 4.01
C GLY A 192 0.26 3.25 2.53
N ILE A 193 0.67 4.28 1.77
CA ILE A 193 0.34 4.38 0.34
C ILE A 193 0.78 3.15 -0.47
N PRO A 194 2.01 2.60 -0.30
CA PRO A 194 2.44 1.42 -1.04
C PRO A 194 1.57 0.18 -0.78
N MET A 195 1.10 0.00 0.46
CA MET A 195 0.21 -1.11 0.83
C MET A 195 -1.17 -0.92 0.23
N ILE A 196 -1.74 0.28 0.33
CA ILE A 196 -3.07 0.59 -0.24
C ILE A 196 -3.07 0.36 -1.76
N ALA A 197 -2.02 0.80 -2.46
CA ALA A 197 -1.91 0.60 -3.90
C ALA A 197 -1.83 -0.89 -4.28
N ASP A 198 -1.11 -1.69 -3.49
CA ASP A 198 -1.00 -3.14 -3.69
C ASP A 198 -2.33 -3.86 -3.44
N ASP A 199 -2.99 -3.55 -2.33
CA ASP A 199 -4.30 -4.13 -2.00
C ASP A 199 -5.35 -3.78 -3.05
N MET A 200 -5.41 -2.52 -3.49
CA MET A 200 -6.32 -2.10 -4.57
C MET A 200 -6.08 -2.89 -5.84
N MET A 201 -4.82 -3.08 -6.26
CA MET A 201 -4.50 -3.87 -7.44
C MET A 201 -4.96 -5.32 -7.28
N SER A 202 -4.77 -5.90 -6.10
CA SER A 202 -5.16 -7.27 -5.79
C SER A 202 -6.68 -7.43 -5.78
N PHE A 203 -7.40 -6.49 -5.17
CA PHE A 203 -8.87 -6.47 -5.16
C PHE A 203 -9.45 -6.31 -6.56
N ILE A 204 -8.92 -5.37 -7.38
CA ILE A 204 -9.38 -5.18 -8.75
C ILE A 204 -9.23 -6.48 -9.56
N LYS A 205 -8.07 -7.15 -9.46
CA LYS A 205 -7.85 -8.42 -10.15
C LYS A 205 -8.85 -9.49 -9.71
N SER A 206 -9.08 -9.60 -8.40
CA SER A 206 -10.05 -10.52 -7.83
C SER A 206 -11.46 -10.20 -8.30
N ASP A 207 -11.85 -8.94 -8.24
CA ASP A 207 -13.18 -8.47 -8.63
C ASP A 207 -13.47 -8.73 -10.11
N VAL A 208 -12.53 -8.39 -10.99
CA VAL A 208 -12.67 -8.66 -12.44
C VAL A 208 -12.89 -10.14 -12.71
N ILE A 209 -12.19 -11.02 -11.99
CA ILE A 209 -12.35 -12.47 -12.16
C ILE A 209 -13.70 -12.93 -11.58
N VAL A 210 -13.99 -12.58 -10.33
CA VAL A 210 -15.19 -13.05 -9.62
C VAL A 210 -16.47 -12.53 -10.29
N PHE A 211 -16.54 -11.22 -10.55
CA PHE A 211 -17.70 -10.63 -11.22
C PHE A 211 -17.78 -11.04 -12.69
N GLY A 212 -16.65 -11.10 -13.40
CA GLY A 212 -16.64 -11.57 -14.78
C GLY A 212 -17.19 -12.98 -14.93
N ILE A 213 -16.71 -13.92 -14.12
CA ILE A 213 -17.21 -15.30 -14.10
C ILE A 213 -18.66 -15.35 -13.62
N GLY A 214 -19.00 -14.64 -12.57
CA GLY A 214 -20.36 -14.63 -12.01
C GLY A 214 -21.39 -14.12 -13.01
N VAL A 215 -21.12 -12.98 -13.66
CA VAL A 215 -22.01 -12.41 -14.70
C VAL A 215 -22.10 -13.37 -15.89
N PHE A 216 -20.97 -13.93 -16.33
CA PHE A 216 -20.95 -14.88 -17.46
C PHE A 216 -21.80 -16.13 -17.17
N LEU A 217 -21.67 -16.74 -16.00
CA LEU A 217 -22.50 -17.87 -15.59
C LEU A 217 -23.97 -17.51 -15.46
N PHE A 218 -24.27 -16.32 -14.92
CA PHE A 218 -25.62 -15.81 -14.81
C PHE A 218 -26.28 -15.63 -16.19
N ILE A 219 -25.56 -15.06 -17.15
CA ILE A 219 -26.02 -14.93 -18.54
C ILE A 219 -26.33 -16.30 -19.13
N ILE A 220 -25.44 -17.28 -19.00
CA ILE A 220 -25.66 -18.65 -19.51
C ILE A 220 -26.91 -19.26 -18.87
N ALA A 221 -27.06 -19.16 -17.55
CA ALA A 221 -28.19 -19.73 -16.83
C ALA A 221 -29.51 -19.09 -17.28
N THR A 222 -29.55 -17.77 -17.43
CA THR A 222 -30.73 -17.03 -17.89
C THR A 222 -31.13 -17.42 -19.30
N LEU A 223 -30.18 -17.44 -20.23
CA LEU A 223 -30.40 -17.84 -21.62
C LEU A 223 -30.85 -19.31 -21.73
N TRP A 224 -30.27 -20.20 -20.92
CA TRP A 224 -30.68 -21.59 -20.83
C TRP A 224 -32.14 -21.73 -20.36
N PHE A 225 -32.51 -21.00 -19.32
CA PHE A 225 -33.86 -21.02 -18.77
C PHE A 225 -34.91 -20.54 -19.81
N VAL A 226 -34.58 -19.47 -20.54
CA VAL A 226 -35.51 -18.85 -21.51
C VAL A 226 -35.58 -19.66 -22.80
N PHE A 227 -34.47 -20.01 -23.42
CA PHE A 227 -34.47 -20.55 -24.79
C PHE A 227 -34.41 -22.06 -24.87
N ARG A 228 -33.86 -22.75 -23.87
CA ARG A 228 -33.69 -24.22 -23.83
C ARG A 228 -33.05 -24.86 -25.06
N LYS A 229 -32.44 -24.09 -25.95
CA LYS A 229 -31.74 -24.54 -27.15
C LYS A 229 -30.34 -23.92 -27.16
N LEU A 230 -29.29 -24.78 -27.32
CA LEU A 230 -27.89 -24.39 -27.27
C LEU A 230 -27.51 -23.32 -28.29
N ILE A 231 -28.08 -23.35 -29.50
CA ILE A 231 -27.73 -22.39 -30.56
C ILE A 231 -28.08 -20.94 -30.17
N TRP A 232 -29.22 -20.75 -29.48
CA TRP A 232 -29.67 -19.43 -28.99
C TRP A 232 -28.89 -18.92 -27.77
N ILE A 233 -28.06 -19.78 -27.16
CA ILE A 233 -27.14 -19.42 -26.10
C ILE A 233 -25.79 -19.04 -26.68
N ILE A 234 -25.29 -19.81 -27.66
CA ILE A 234 -23.95 -19.62 -28.26
C ILE A 234 -23.86 -18.27 -29.01
N ILE A 235 -24.91 -17.86 -29.72
CA ILE A 235 -24.88 -16.62 -30.52
C ILE A 235 -24.68 -15.38 -29.66
N PRO A 236 -25.49 -15.10 -28.61
CA PRO A 236 -25.28 -13.95 -27.74
C PRO A 236 -23.95 -14.01 -26.99
N ILE A 237 -23.56 -15.18 -26.48
CA ILE A 237 -22.29 -15.34 -25.79
C ILE A 237 -21.10 -15.01 -26.70
N SER A 238 -21.13 -15.47 -27.94
CA SER A 238 -20.08 -15.14 -28.92
C SER A 238 -20.02 -13.64 -29.19
N SER A 239 -21.18 -12.99 -29.33
CA SER A 239 -21.27 -11.53 -29.48
C SER A 239 -20.65 -10.79 -28.29
N CYS A 240 -21.02 -11.18 -27.08
CA CYS A 240 -20.43 -10.61 -25.86
C CYS A 240 -18.91 -10.79 -25.80
N PHE A 241 -18.41 -11.98 -26.13
CA PHE A 241 -16.99 -12.28 -26.13
C PHE A 241 -16.21 -11.43 -27.14
N PHE A 242 -16.73 -11.31 -28.37
CA PHE A 242 -16.12 -10.45 -29.38
C PHE A 242 -16.15 -8.99 -29.00
N SER A 243 -17.23 -8.48 -28.38
CA SER A 243 -17.35 -7.11 -27.90
C SER A 243 -16.29 -6.79 -26.85
N VAL A 244 -16.08 -7.69 -25.89
CA VAL A 244 -15.04 -7.52 -24.84
C VAL A 244 -13.64 -7.50 -25.49
N ILE A 245 -13.34 -8.42 -26.41
CA ILE A 245 -12.04 -8.47 -27.10
C ILE A 245 -11.79 -7.19 -27.92
N ILE A 246 -12.80 -6.71 -28.63
CA ILE A 246 -12.70 -5.49 -29.44
C ILE A 246 -12.45 -4.30 -28.51
N MET A 247 -13.16 -4.17 -27.42
CA MET A 247 -12.98 -3.09 -26.45
C MET A 247 -11.61 -3.13 -25.79
N MET A 248 -11.17 -4.30 -25.32
CA MET A 248 -9.81 -4.46 -24.76
C MET A 248 -8.74 -4.14 -25.79
N GLY A 249 -8.94 -4.57 -27.03
CA GLY A 249 -8.04 -4.28 -28.15
C GLY A 249 -7.99 -2.80 -28.51
N LEU A 250 -9.12 -2.09 -28.44
CA LEU A 250 -9.19 -0.65 -28.65
C LEU A 250 -8.45 0.12 -27.56
N LEU A 251 -8.69 -0.21 -26.29
CA LEU A 251 -8.00 0.37 -25.14
C LEU A 251 -6.48 0.15 -25.22
N GLY A 252 -6.06 -1.08 -25.57
CA GLY A 252 -4.65 -1.41 -25.76
C GLY A 252 -4.02 -0.64 -26.93
N LEU A 253 -4.73 -0.47 -28.05
CA LEU A 253 -4.26 0.27 -29.23
C LEU A 253 -4.12 1.76 -28.94
N LEU A 254 -5.07 2.36 -28.22
CA LEU A 254 -5.03 3.75 -27.78
C LEU A 254 -4.06 3.99 -26.64
N GLY A 255 -3.51 2.92 -26.02
CA GLY A 255 -2.65 3.05 -24.84
C GLY A 255 -3.37 3.56 -23.59
N TRP A 256 -4.70 3.51 -23.58
CA TRP A 256 -5.48 3.94 -22.43
C TRP A 256 -5.43 2.89 -21.33
N LYS A 257 -5.14 3.36 -20.13
CA LYS A 257 -5.11 2.51 -18.95
C LYS A 257 -6.46 2.51 -18.26
N VAL A 258 -6.89 1.36 -17.82
CA VAL A 258 -8.12 1.22 -17.04
C VAL A 258 -7.79 1.48 -15.57
N THR A 259 -8.46 2.46 -15.00
CA THR A 259 -8.30 2.84 -13.59
C THR A 259 -9.11 1.93 -12.66
N VAL A 260 -8.89 2.05 -11.35
CA VAL A 260 -9.67 1.35 -10.31
C VAL A 260 -11.18 1.52 -10.53
N ILE A 261 -11.61 2.77 -10.80
CA ILE A 261 -13.03 3.11 -10.95
C ILE A 261 -13.64 2.46 -12.20
N SER A 262 -12.87 2.38 -13.28
CA SER A 262 -13.34 1.83 -14.56
C SER A 262 -13.09 0.32 -14.71
N SER A 263 -12.55 -0.36 -13.72
CA SER A 263 -12.20 -1.78 -13.79
C SER A 263 -13.38 -2.72 -14.06
N ASN A 264 -14.58 -2.32 -13.63
CA ASN A 264 -15.82 -3.08 -13.83
C ASN A 264 -16.39 -2.99 -15.25
N PHE A 265 -15.70 -2.30 -16.21
CA PHE A 265 -16.21 -2.16 -17.57
C PHE A 265 -16.44 -3.50 -18.28
N ILE A 266 -15.67 -4.55 -17.95
CA ILE A 266 -15.84 -5.89 -18.53
C ILE A 266 -17.22 -6.46 -18.19
N ALA A 267 -17.61 -6.38 -16.92
CA ALA A 267 -18.93 -6.84 -16.49
C ALA A 267 -20.06 -5.99 -17.11
N LEU A 268 -19.86 -4.67 -17.18
CA LEU A 268 -20.80 -3.76 -17.84
C LEU A 268 -20.93 -4.07 -19.33
N MET A 269 -19.82 -4.32 -20.05
CA MET A 269 -19.87 -4.69 -21.47
C MET A 269 -20.60 -6.01 -21.71
N LEU A 270 -20.38 -7.00 -20.84
CA LEU A 270 -21.12 -8.28 -20.92
C LEU A 270 -22.64 -8.08 -20.77
N ILE A 271 -23.06 -7.19 -19.86
CA ILE A 271 -24.47 -6.90 -19.62
C ILE A 271 -25.08 -6.08 -20.75
N LEU A 272 -24.36 -5.04 -21.25
CA LEU A 272 -24.88 -4.14 -22.28
C LEU A 272 -24.93 -4.77 -23.67
N THR A 273 -24.11 -5.76 -23.96
CA THR A 273 -24.05 -6.43 -25.28
C THR A 273 -24.96 -7.64 -25.37
N MET A 274 -25.60 -8.04 -24.27
CA MET A 274 -26.63 -9.06 -24.21
C MET A 274 -28.00 -8.51 -24.59
#